data_bc9ab5aa3d49698e0dd8020bee056fe2
#
_entry.id   bc9ab5aa3d49698e0dd8020bee056fe2
#
_cell.length_a   1.000
_cell.length_b   1.000
_cell.length_c   1.000
_cell.angle_alpha   90.00
_cell.angle_beta   90.00
_cell.angle_gamma   90.00
#
_symmetry.space_group_name_H-M   'P 1'
#
loop_
_entity.id
_entity.type
_entity.pdbx_description
1 polymer ?
#
loop_
_entity_poly.entity_id
_entity_poly.type
_entity_poly.pdbx_seq_one_letter_code
_entity_poly.pdbx_strand_id
1 'polypeptide(L)'
;IAIFEKDGSLRKNNASSVVRGAGAEASVMSVKADEHGLYAASYSRLGTFEGVMRLNWVTGDIDYMADCHGDSYDVLPAGDVVYAASHSHDCSNIGGFPDVSYHYHNAVAYTNAATGTVEDNHGAGYKNYAGQNATTNLNFYPDFTPGKISGAIQATWTVEGNDKYVVYGGEFLAVNGTAQQGLVRFARRDIAPNKQGPMDKGGAFKVSGSSPRAGVVSLSFKANWDRDDKTLTYNVYRDAMNGQPVTSQTATAGFWERPDLSATDVVEPGSTHRYRVQVTDQWGASTVSDWVTVKAAEGQGLSKYGARVLADGAAHYWSFDETSGDKAEDFVAQRNLTIRGKAYKRGAGSVLGSGASLGLTSDSANKSHAATRVASQAPTAFSMEAWVRTTSTSGGEIMGYGSSAANQSWSRDR
;
A
#
# COMPACT_ATOMS: atom_id res chain seq x y z
N ILE A 1 -33.91 9.49 2.62
CA ILE A 1 -33.89 10.71 1.80
C ILE A 1 -35.21 10.77 1.03
N ALA A 2 -35.93 11.91 1.13
CA ALA A 2 -37.13 12.19 0.37
C ALA A 2 -36.83 13.33 -0.61
N ILE A 3 -37.24 13.17 -1.86
CA ILE A 3 -37.11 14.18 -2.91
C ILE A 3 -38.51 14.52 -3.39
N PHE A 4 -38.87 15.77 -3.31
CA PHE A 4 -40.17 16.28 -3.74
C PHE A 4 -40.06 17.01 -5.07
N GLU A 5 -41.02 16.78 -5.95
CA GLU A 5 -41.21 17.56 -7.16
C GLU A 5 -41.80 18.93 -6.82
N LYS A 6 -41.81 19.86 -7.78
CA LYS A 6 -42.36 21.19 -7.57
C LYS A 6 -43.86 21.22 -7.22
N ASP A 7 -44.60 20.19 -7.62
CA ASP A 7 -46.01 20.02 -7.31
C ASP A 7 -46.28 19.39 -5.95
N GLY A 8 -45.22 19.05 -5.19
CA GLY A 8 -45.29 18.42 -3.89
C GLY A 8 -45.37 16.90 -3.94
N SER A 9 -45.39 16.28 -5.10
CA SER A 9 -45.34 14.82 -5.21
C SER A 9 -43.99 14.28 -4.85
N LEU A 10 -43.94 13.05 -4.27
CA LEU A 10 -42.73 12.38 -3.89
C LEU A 10 -42.10 11.68 -5.10
N ARG A 11 -40.85 12.04 -5.43
CA ARG A 11 -40.06 11.35 -6.44
C ARG A 11 -39.62 9.99 -5.93
N LYS A 12 -39.86 8.93 -6.69
CA LYS A 12 -39.26 7.63 -6.44
C LYS A 12 -37.76 7.70 -6.66
N ASN A 13 -36.98 7.14 -5.73
CA ASN A 13 -35.54 7.00 -5.84
C ASN A 13 -35.10 5.76 -5.08
N ASN A 14 -33.90 5.23 -5.40
CA ASN A 14 -33.37 4.06 -4.73
C ASN A 14 -32.66 4.39 -3.40
N ALA A 15 -32.30 5.66 -3.15
CA ALA A 15 -31.60 6.04 -1.93
C ALA A 15 -32.35 5.64 -0.67
N SER A 16 -33.66 5.85 -0.65
CA SER A 16 -34.52 5.48 0.48
C SER A 16 -34.65 3.95 0.69
N SER A 17 -34.37 3.15 -0.33
CA SER A 17 -34.40 1.68 -0.22
C SER A 17 -33.04 1.07 0.05
N VAL A 18 -31.96 1.67 -0.46
CA VAL A 18 -30.59 1.24 -0.27
C VAL A 18 -30.09 1.64 1.12
N VAL A 19 -30.18 2.92 1.45
CA VAL A 19 -29.70 3.49 2.73
C VAL A 19 -30.85 3.62 3.70
N ARG A 20 -31.19 2.52 4.39
CA ARG A 20 -32.32 2.47 5.35
C ARG A 20 -32.11 1.39 6.40
N GLY A 21 -32.91 1.44 7.43
CA GLY A 21 -33.01 0.35 8.41
C GLY A 21 -32.42 0.65 9.78
N ALA A 22 -31.82 1.84 9.97
CA ALA A 22 -31.27 2.24 11.27
C ALA A 22 -32.31 2.89 12.23
N GLY A 23 -33.55 3.08 11.79
CA GLY A 23 -34.57 3.73 12.62
C GLY A 23 -34.18 5.11 13.11
N ALA A 24 -34.15 5.29 14.43
CA ALA A 24 -33.75 6.55 15.06
C ALA A 24 -32.23 6.77 15.17
N GLU A 25 -31.43 5.81 14.74
CA GLU A 25 -29.97 5.79 14.94
C GLU A 25 -29.18 6.24 13.69
N ALA A 26 -29.89 6.74 12.65
CA ALA A 26 -29.27 7.24 11.43
C ALA A 26 -29.66 8.68 11.14
N SER A 27 -28.73 9.45 10.62
CA SER A 27 -29.03 10.82 10.15
C SER A 27 -28.19 11.19 8.94
N VAL A 28 -28.74 12.09 8.12
CA VAL A 28 -28.00 12.86 7.14
C VAL A 28 -27.59 14.16 7.83
N MET A 29 -26.29 14.38 7.98
CA MET A 29 -25.72 15.49 8.74
C MET A 29 -25.57 16.75 7.87
N SER A 30 -25.23 16.56 6.59
CA SER A 30 -25.04 17.64 5.64
C SER A 30 -25.50 17.23 4.26
N VAL A 31 -26.02 18.22 3.53
CA VAL A 31 -26.40 18.10 2.12
C VAL A 31 -25.81 19.27 1.37
N LYS A 32 -25.02 18.98 0.33
CA LYS A 32 -24.43 19.96 -0.59
C LYS A 32 -24.79 19.58 -2.03
N ALA A 33 -24.54 20.48 -2.94
CA ALA A 33 -24.88 20.26 -4.34
C ALA A 33 -23.93 21.00 -5.28
N ASP A 34 -23.72 20.42 -6.45
CA ASP A 34 -23.05 21.05 -7.59
C ASP A 34 -23.78 20.68 -8.89
N GLU A 35 -23.17 20.94 -10.05
CA GLU A 35 -23.73 20.58 -11.35
C GLU A 35 -23.87 19.07 -11.58
N HIS A 36 -23.13 18.22 -10.83
CA HIS A 36 -23.14 16.78 -10.98
C HIS A 36 -24.22 16.09 -10.15
N GLY A 37 -24.61 16.65 -9.02
CA GLY A 37 -25.59 15.99 -8.16
C GLY A 37 -25.76 16.60 -6.78
N LEU A 38 -26.48 15.85 -5.95
CA LEU A 38 -26.68 16.13 -4.53
C LEU A 38 -25.78 15.19 -3.71
N TYR A 39 -25.01 15.75 -2.80
CA TYR A 39 -24.10 15.03 -1.92
C TYR A 39 -24.67 15.01 -0.51
N ALA A 40 -24.61 13.84 0.13
CA ALA A 40 -25.07 13.68 1.50
C ALA A 40 -23.99 13.03 2.35
N ALA A 41 -23.63 13.67 3.47
CA ALA A 41 -22.81 13.10 4.52
C ALA A 41 -23.70 12.44 5.57
N SER A 42 -23.36 11.22 5.99
CA SER A 42 -24.22 10.39 6.82
C SER A 42 -23.52 9.91 8.08
N TYR A 43 -24.31 9.84 9.14
CA TYR A 43 -23.97 9.32 10.45
C TYR A 43 -24.90 8.14 10.79
N SER A 44 -24.36 7.09 11.40
CA SER A 44 -25.19 5.97 11.87
C SER A 44 -24.54 5.27 13.06
N ARG A 45 -25.17 5.34 14.20
CA ARG A 45 -24.70 4.65 15.41
C ARG A 45 -24.73 3.12 15.32
N LEU A 46 -25.59 2.56 14.48
CA LEU A 46 -25.77 1.11 14.36
C LEU A 46 -25.22 0.54 13.04
N GLY A 47 -24.26 1.23 12.42
CA GLY A 47 -23.56 0.73 11.26
C GLY A 47 -24.44 0.52 10.02
N THR A 48 -25.43 1.40 9.77
CA THR A 48 -26.24 1.30 8.56
C THR A 48 -25.50 1.88 7.37
N PHE A 49 -25.25 3.19 7.35
CA PHE A 49 -24.41 3.86 6.37
C PHE A 49 -23.70 5.05 7.03
N GLU A 50 -22.41 4.98 7.03
CA GLU A 50 -21.52 6.01 7.51
C GLU A 50 -20.59 6.39 6.35
N GLY A 51 -20.68 7.60 5.86
CA GLY A 51 -19.92 8.01 4.70
C GLY A 51 -20.61 9.08 3.88
N VAL A 52 -20.23 9.17 2.62
CA VAL A 52 -20.76 10.14 1.67
C VAL A 52 -21.39 9.41 0.48
N MET A 53 -22.53 9.90 0.01
CA MET A 53 -23.14 9.45 -1.24
C MET A 53 -23.48 10.62 -2.15
N ARG A 54 -23.44 10.39 -3.47
CA ARG A 54 -23.97 11.32 -4.46
C ARG A 54 -25.27 10.78 -5.05
N LEU A 55 -26.26 11.63 -5.15
CA LEU A 55 -27.54 11.36 -5.79
C LEU A 55 -27.62 12.10 -7.12
N ASN A 56 -28.13 11.42 -8.12
CA ASN A 56 -28.35 11.94 -9.46
C ASN A 56 -29.45 13.01 -9.46
N TRP A 57 -29.21 14.14 -10.11
CA TRP A 57 -30.19 15.23 -10.20
C TRP A 57 -31.49 14.85 -10.89
N VAL A 58 -31.41 13.97 -11.91
CA VAL A 58 -32.56 13.64 -12.75
C VAL A 58 -33.41 12.54 -12.11
N THR A 59 -32.75 11.45 -11.66
CA THR A 59 -33.45 10.28 -11.14
C THR A 59 -33.64 10.32 -9.62
N GLY A 60 -32.75 10.99 -8.89
CA GLY A 60 -32.66 10.94 -7.44
C GLY A 60 -32.05 9.66 -6.90
N ASP A 61 -31.58 8.77 -7.77
CA ASP A 61 -30.91 7.53 -7.38
C ASP A 61 -29.47 7.78 -6.97
N ILE A 62 -28.90 6.85 -6.22
CA ILE A 62 -27.50 6.89 -5.83
C ILE A 62 -26.63 6.66 -7.07
N ASP A 63 -25.80 7.65 -7.40
CA ASP A 63 -24.79 7.54 -8.43
C ASP A 63 -23.58 6.72 -7.97
N TYR A 64 -23.13 6.99 -6.73
CA TYR A 64 -22.05 6.26 -6.06
C TYR A 64 -22.09 6.47 -4.54
N MET A 65 -21.37 5.58 -3.85
CA MET A 65 -21.16 5.63 -2.41
C MET A 65 -19.64 5.71 -2.12
N ALA A 66 -19.29 6.53 -1.14
CA ALA A 66 -18.02 6.48 -0.41
C ALA A 66 -18.33 5.79 0.93
N ASP A 67 -18.38 4.47 0.91
CA ASP A 67 -18.71 3.64 2.06
C ASP A 67 -17.45 3.41 2.91
N CYS A 68 -17.01 4.49 3.55
CA CYS A 68 -15.95 4.47 4.56
C CYS A 68 -16.60 4.41 5.93
N HIS A 69 -16.40 3.33 6.65
CA HIS A 69 -16.95 3.19 8.00
C HIS A 69 -16.42 4.30 8.93
N GLY A 70 -17.32 4.83 9.73
CA GLY A 70 -17.09 6.00 10.57
C GLY A 70 -17.87 7.24 10.09
N ASP A 71 -18.44 7.97 11.03
CA ASP A 71 -19.38 9.07 10.78
C ASP A 71 -18.80 10.12 9.85
N SER A 72 -19.64 10.60 8.93
CA SER A 72 -19.36 11.77 8.10
C SER A 72 -20.31 12.91 8.48
N TYR A 73 -19.74 14.06 8.83
CA TYR A 73 -20.46 15.21 9.38
C TYR A 73 -20.77 16.28 8.34
N ASP A 74 -19.86 16.48 7.38
CA ASP A 74 -20.03 17.45 6.30
C ASP A 74 -19.32 16.97 5.04
N VAL A 75 -19.73 17.52 3.89
CA VAL A 75 -19.24 17.16 2.57
C VAL A 75 -19.07 18.40 1.72
N LEU A 76 -17.99 18.44 0.92
CA LEU A 76 -17.72 19.51 -0.05
C LEU A 76 -17.39 18.89 -1.41
N PRO A 77 -18.26 18.99 -2.42
CA PRO A 77 -17.85 18.78 -3.81
C PRO A 77 -17.01 19.97 -4.30
N ALA A 78 -15.86 19.68 -4.91
CA ALA A 78 -14.93 20.67 -5.45
C ALA A 78 -14.28 20.14 -6.74
N GLY A 79 -14.97 20.32 -7.86
CA GLY A 79 -14.56 19.79 -9.16
C GLY A 79 -14.51 18.26 -9.17
N ASP A 80 -13.35 17.69 -9.49
CA ASP A 80 -13.15 16.23 -9.57
C ASP A 80 -12.98 15.55 -8.21
N VAL A 81 -13.06 16.29 -7.11
CA VAL A 81 -12.80 15.78 -5.76
C VAL A 81 -14.00 16.08 -4.85
N VAL A 82 -14.32 15.13 -3.99
CA VAL A 82 -15.26 15.32 -2.88
C VAL A 82 -14.51 15.17 -1.57
N TYR A 83 -14.58 16.21 -0.73
CA TYR A 83 -13.97 16.21 0.60
C TYR A 83 -15.02 15.95 1.67
N ALA A 84 -14.66 15.24 2.73
CA ALA A 84 -15.52 15.00 3.87
C ALA A 84 -14.84 15.37 5.19
N ALA A 85 -15.60 15.99 6.09
CA ALA A 85 -15.28 16.07 7.51
C ALA A 85 -15.88 14.83 8.18
N SER A 86 -15.05 14.03 8.83
CA SER A 86 -15.45 12.68 9.29
C SER A 86 -14.65 12.20 10.49
N HIS A 87 -14.93 11.00 10.94
CA HIS A 87 -13.99 10.15 11.68
C HIS A 87 -13.87 8.77 11.02
N SER A 88 -13.65 8.74 9.74
CA SER A 88 -13.52 7.49 8.98
C SER A 88 -12.38 6.62 9.52
N HIS A 89 -12.62 5.31 9.66
CA HIS A 89 -11.62 4.37 10.16
C HIS A 89 -11.40 3.16 9.27
N ASP A 90 -12.30 2.88 8.32
CA ASP A 90 -12.16 1.77 7.37
C ASP A 90 -12.81 2.09 6.03
N CYS A 91 -11.99 2.25 5.00
CA CYS A 91 -12.40 2.44 3.61
C CYS A 91 -12.00 1.26 2.72
N SER A 92 -11.68 0.09 3.31
CA SER A 92 -11.13 -1.05 2.57
C SER A 92 -12.07 -1.57 1.50
N ASN A 93 -13.38 -1.53 1.73
CA ASN A 93 -14.42 -1.95 0.78
C ASN A 93 -14.56 -1.05 -0.46
N ILE A 94 -13.87 0.09 -0.49
CA ILE A 94 -13.73 0.96 -1.68
C ILE A 94 -12.26 1.14 -2.09
N GLY A 95 -11.38 0.19 -1.72
CA GLY A 95 -9.96 0.19 -2.07
C GLY A 95 -9.12 1.21 -1.33
N GLY A 96 -9.62 1.75 -0.21
CA GLY A 96 -8.91 2.66 0.69
C GLY A 96 -8.20 1.94 1.84
N PHE A 97 -7.96 2.65 2.92
CA PHE A 97 -7.30 2.14 4.12
C PHE A 97 -8.23 1.20 4.93
N PRO A 98 -7.67 0.12 5.51
CA PRO A 98 -8.41 -0.77 6.40
C PRO A 98 -8.50 -0.18 7.81
N ASP A 99 -9.35 -0.78 8.65
CA ASP A 99 -9.41 -0.46 10.08
C ASP A 99 -8.05 -0.73 10.76
N VAL A 100 -7.42 0.34 11.20
CA VAL A 100 -6.17 0.30 11.96
C VAL A 100 -6.51 0.77 13.36
N SER A 101 -6.81 -0.16 14.24
CA SER A 101 -7.28 0.01 15.63
C SER A 101 -7.13 1.43 16.20
N TYR A 102 -8.27 2.10 16.43
CA TYR A 102 -8.36 3.43 17.07
C TYR A 102 -7.70 4.60 16.33
N HIS A 103 -7.47 4.48 15.03
CA HIS A 103 -7.01 5.61 14.23
C HIS A 103 -8.14 6.14 13.36
N TYR A 104 -8.59 7.35 13.64
CA TYR A 104 -9.65 8.03 12.89
C TYR A 104 -9.06 9.06 11.92
N HIS A 105 -9.51 9.04 10.68
CA HIS A 105 -9.21 10.06 9.68
C HIS A 105 -10.31 11.12 9.71
N ASN A 106 -9.97 12.29 10.24
CA ASN A 106 -10.93 13.38 10.44
C ASN A 106 -11.19 14.20 9.18
N ALA A 107 -10.42 13.98 8.13
CA ALA A 107 -10.62 14.53 6.81
C ALA A 107 -10.21 13.49 5.77
N VAL A 108 -11.08 13.20 4.84
CA VAL A 108 -10.85 12.28 3.73
C VAL A 108 -11.32 12.91 2.42
N ALA A 109 -10.80 12.40 1.32
CA ALA A 109 -11.18 12.86 -0.01
C ALA A 109 -11.44 11.68 -0.95
N TYR A 110 -12.33 11.89 -1.90
CA TYR A 110 -12.77 10.89 -2.86
C TYR A 110 -12.82 11.47 -4.27
N THR A 111 -12.79 10.61 -5.28
CA THR A 111 -13.10 11.03 -6.65
C THR A 111 -14.57 11.47 -6.75
N ASN A 112 -14.86 12.53 -7.51
CA ASN A 112 -16.23 12.95 -7.78
C ASN A 112 -16.83 12.19 -8.98
N ALA A 113 -16.58 10.89 -9.03
CA ALA A 113 -17.08 9.96 -10.05
C ALA A 113 -17.15 8.56 -9.50
N ALA A 114 -18.04 7.74 -10.04
CA ALA A 114 -18.01 6.29 -9.82
C ALA A 114 -16.78 5.72 -10.56
N THR A 115 -15.91 5.06 -9.82
CA THR A 115 -14.63 4.51 -10.33
C THR A 115 -14.49 3.02 -10.08
N GLY A 116 -15.43 2.42 -9.35
CA GLY A 116 -15.46 1.01 -8.99
C GLY A 116 -16.79 0.59 -8.42
N THR A 117 -16.79 -0.48 -7.68
CA THR A 117 -17.93 -1.01 -6.92
C THR A 117 -17.52 -1.21 -5.47
N VAL A 118 -18.46 -1.04 -4.55
CA VAL A 118 -18.27 -1.38 -3.15
C VAL A 118 -18.05 -2.88 -3.05
N GLU A 119 -16.97 -3.29 -2.40
CA GLU A 119 -16.65 -4.69 -2.11
C GLU A 119 -17.37 -5.16 -0.83
N ASP A 120 -17.33 -6.47 -0.55
CA ASP A 120 -17.88 -7.04 0.66
C ASP A 120 -17.14 -6.52 1.89
N ASN A 121 -17.86 -6.05 2.89
CA ASN A 121 -17.30 -5.55 4.14
C ASN A 121 -16.88 -6.67 5.12
N HIS A 122 -16.88 -7.94 4.68
CA HIS A 122 -16.45 -9.13 5.41
C HIS A 122 -17.06 -9.29 6.80
N GLY A 123 -18.30 -8.83 6.99
CA GLY A 123 -19.01 -8.99 8.24
C GLY A 123 -18.56 -8.04 9.36
N ALA A 124 -18.01 -6.90 9.03
CA ALA A 124 -17.50 -5.90 9.99
C ALA A 124 -18.58 -5.25 10.90
N GLY A 125 -19.80 -5.75 10.92
CA GLY A 125 -20.90 -5.20 11.73
C GLY A 125 -21.68 -4.07 11.06
N TYR A 126 -21.22 -3.60 9.91
CA TYR A 126 -21.90 -2.62 9.07
C TYR A 126 -22.79 -3.29 8.03
N LYS A 127 -23.81 -2.58 7.56
CA LYS A 127 -24.62 -3.03 6.44
C LYS A 127 -23.75 -3.18 5.19
N ASN A 128 -23.86 -4.31 4.53
CA ASN A 128 -23.10 -4.61 3.33
C ASN A 128 -23.73 -3.96 2.10
N TYR A 129 -22.98 -3.09 1.42
CA TYR A 129 -23.36 -2.41 0.19
C TYR A 129 -22.66 -2.96 -1.05
N ALA A 130 -22.08 -4.16 -0.98
CA ALA A 130 -21.38 -4.79 -2.08
C ALA A 130 -22.17 -4.73 -3.40
N GLY A 131 -21.50 -4.36 -4.49
CA GLY A 131 -22.08 -4.22 -5.81
C GLY A 131 -22.70 -2.85 -6.12
N GLN A 132 -22.84 -1.94 -5.15
CA GLN A 132 -23.17 -0.55 -5.43
C GLN A 132 -21.98 0.15 -6.10
N ASN A 133 -22.24 1.16 -6.93
CA ASN A 133 -21.16 1.98 -7.47
C ASN A 133 -20.38 2.65 -6.35
N ALA A 134 -19.06 2.63 -6.44
CA ALA A 134 -18.15 3.26 -5.49
C ALA A 134 -17.30 4.34 -6.13
N THR A 135 -16.93 5.31 -5.33
CA THR A 135 -15.85 6.26 -5.62
C THR A 135 -14.51 5.68 -5.13
N THR A 136 -13.39 6.28 -5.50
CA THR A 136 -12.06 5.93 -4.98
C THR A 136 -11.66 6.87 -3.86
N ASN A 137 -11.16 6.33 -2.75
CA ASN A 137 -10.52 7.10 -1.71
C ASN A 137 -9.17 7.65 -2.22
N LEU A 138 -9.00 8.96 -2.16
CA LEU A 138 -7.80 9.66 -2.62
C LEU A 138 -6.74 9.73 -1.52
N ASN A 139 -5.49 9.88 -1.91
CA ASN A 139 -4.38 10.06 -0.98
C ASN A 139 -4.39 11.48 -0.39
N PHE A 140 -5.24 11.68 0.61
CA PHE A 140 -5.40 12.92 1.36
C PHE A 140 -5.67 12.58 2.83
N TYR A 141 -4.61 12.55 3.64
CA TYR A 141 -4.63 12.08 5.02
C TYR A 141 -4.00 13.10 5.98
N PRO A 142 -4.56 14.30 6.11
CA PRO A 142 -4.12 15.23 7.13
C PRO A 142 -4.42 14.65 8.52
N ASP A 143 -3.49 14.83 9.43
CA ASP A 143 -3.57 14.34 10.80
C ASP A 143 -4.03 15.46 11.72
N PHE A 144 -5.15 15.25 12.41
CA PHE A 144 -5.72 16.21 13.34
C PHE A 144 -5.53 15.73 14.77
N THR A 145 -5.10 16.63 15.65
CA THR A 145 -5.14 16.39 17.09
C THR A 145 -6.46 16.91 17.66
N PRO A 146 -7.41 16.04 18.06
CA PRO A 146 -8.71 16.46 18.53
C PRO A 146 -8.62 17.32 19.81
N GLY A 147 -9.56 18.24 19.95
CA GLY A 147 -9.82 18.96 21.20
C GLY A 147 -10.65 18.13 22.19
N LYS A 148 -11.07 18.75 23.28
CA LYS A 148 -11.77 18.06 24.37
C LYS A 148 -13.03 18.79 24.87
N ILE A 149 -13.44 19.86 24.22
CA ILE A 149 -14.56 20.70 24.69
C ILE A 149 -15.88 19.93 24.61
N SER A 150 -16.16 19.34 23.45
CA SER A 150 -17.39 18.53 23.24
C SER A 150 -17.33 17.15 23.92
N GLY A 151 -16.11 16.63 24.19
CA GLY A 151 -15.88 15.26 24.62
C GLY A 151 -16.06 14.20 23.54
N ALA A 152 -16.35 14.62 22.30
CA ALA A 152 -16.64 13.70 21.19
C ALA A 152 -15.38 13.18 20.47
N ILE A 153 -14.24 13.85 20.62
CA ILE A 153 -12.94 13.46 20.00
C ILE A 153 -13.01 13.38 18.46
N GLN A 154 -13.82 14.24 17.82
CA GLN A 154 -14.11 14.17 16.39
C GLN A 154 -13.21 15.05 15.51
N ALA A 155 -12.57 16.04 16.05
CA ALA A 155 -11.73 17.04 15.41
C ALA A 155 -12.45 17.93 14.39
N THR A 156 -12.85 17.40 13.22
CA THR A 156 -13.51 18.21 12.17
C THR A 156 -15.02 18.03 12.21
N TRP A 157 -15.74 19.14 12.01
CA TRP A 157 -17.20 19.18 11.99
C TRP A 157 -17.77 19.71 10.68
N THR A 158 -17.00 20.55 9.97
CA THR A 158 -17.45 21.18 8.73
C THR A 158 -16.31 21.32 7.74
N VAL A 159 -16.65 21.30 6.46
CA VAL A 159 -15.74 21.53 5.35
C VAL A 159 -16.38 22.46 4.32
N GLU A 160 -15.64 23.50 3.93
CA GLU A 160 -16.05 24.45 2.91
C GLU A 160 -14.85 24.80 2.01
N GLY A 161 -15.11 25.35 0.85
CA GLY A 161 -14.03 25.75 -0.04
C GLY A 161 -14.46 26.13 -1.45
N ASN A 162 -13.48 26.07 -2.33
CA ASN A 162 -13.63 26.32 -3.75
C ASN A 162 -12.62 25.47 -4.54
N ASP A 163 -12.46 25.74 -5.82
CA ASP A 163 -11.53 25.06 -6.72
C ASP A 163 -10.04 25.16 -6.32
N LYS A 164 -9.68 26.05 -5.40
CA LYS A 164 -8.28 26.31 -4.97
C LYS A 164 -8.00 25.94 -3.52
N TYR A 165 -8.98 26.09 -2.66
CA TYR A 165 -8.82 25.98 -1.22
C TYR A 165 -9.93 25.14 -0.60
N VAL A 166 -9.56 24.34 0.38
CA VAL A 166 -10.46 23.60 1.25
C VAL A 166 -10.19 24.02 2.68
N VAL A 167 -11.25 24.34 3.43
CA VAL A 167 -11.18 24.80 4.80
C VAL A 167 -11.96 23.83 5.68
N TYR A 168 -11.31 23.33 6.72
CA TYR A 168 -11.96 22.53 7.74
C TYR A 168 -12.11 23.34 9.01
N GLY A 169 -13.30 23.27 9.59
CA GLY A 169 -13.62 23.83 10.90
C GLY A 169 -13.98 22.75 11.89
N GLY A 170 -13.61 22.95 13.17
CA GLY A 170 -13.92 21.97 14.18
C GLY A 170 -13.21 22.18 15.51
N GLU A 171 -13.10 21.11 16.26
CA GLU A 171 -12.51 21.08 17.59
C GLU A 171 -11.16 20.37 17.56
N PHE A 172 -10.12 21.05 17.10
CA PHE A 172 -8.76 20.49 17.03
C PHE A 172 -7.71 21.50 17.51
N LEU A 173 -6.56 20.96 17.92
CA LEU A 173 -5.44 21.71 18.53
C LEU A 173 -4.22 21.80 17.59
N ALA A 174 -4.06 20.82 16.71
CA ALA A 174 -2.95 20.77 15.76
C ALA A 174 -3.37 20.05 14.48
N VAL A 175 -2.66 20.36 13.40
CA VAL A 175 -2.79 19.68 12.09
C VAL A 175 -1.39 19.30 11.60
N ASN A 176 -1.20 18.04 11.24
CA ASN A 176 0.10 17.48 10.80
C ASN A 176 1.25 17.79 11.80
N GLY A 177 0.95 17.72 13.10
CA GLY A 177 1.90 18.01 14.17
C GLY A 177 2.21 19.49 14.38
N THR A 178 1.59 20.40 13.61
CA THR A 178 1.75 21.85 13.77
C THR A 178 0.54 22.44 14.52
N ALA A 179 0.79 23.27 15.53
CA ALA A 179 -0.28 23.93 16.30
C ALA A 179 -1.17 24.75 15.36
N GLN A 180 -2.44 24.37 15.32
CA GLN A 180 -3.47 25.01 14.50
C GLN A 180 -4.83 24.70 15.11
N GLN A 181 -5.52 25.72 15.60
CA GLN A 181 -6.76 25.51 16.36
C GLN A 181 -8.00 25.91 15.58
N GLY A 182 -8.99 25.04 15.61
CA GLY A 182 -10.37 25.31 15.22
C GLY A 182 -10.63 25.54 13.74
N LEU A 183 -9.66 26.02 12.98
CA LEU A 183 -9.80 26.32 11.56
C LEU A 183 -8.47 26.07 10.84
N VAL A 184 -8.51 25.31 9.74
CA VAL A 184 -7.34 25.07 8.89
C VAL A 184 -7.73 25.19 7.42
N ARG A 185 -6.82 25.72 6.61
CA ARG A 185 -6.96 25.82 5.16
C ARG A 185 -5.91 24.98 4.47
N PHE A 186 -6.36 24.08 3.63
CA PHE A 186 -5.52 23.38 2.65
C PHE A 186 -5.66 24.08 1.29
N ALA A 187 -4.60 24.03 0.51
CA ALA A 187 -4.59 24.54 -0.85
C ALA A 187 -4.26 23.41 -1.82
N ARG A 188 -4.69 23.52 -3.05
CA ARG A 188 -4.25 22.63 -4.13
C ARG A 188 -2.73 22.61 -4.19
N ARG A 189 -2.17 21.47 -4.60
CA ARG A 189 -0.71 21.25 -4.62
C ARG A 189 0.06 22.26 -5.47
N ASP A 190 -0.51 22.66 -6.60
CA ASP A 190 0.11 23.63 -7.53
C ASP A 190 0.29 25.02 -6.92
N ILE A 191 -0.56 25.40 -5.96
CA ILE A 191 -0.53 26.70 -5.30
C ILE A 191 -0.14 26.66 -3.82
N ALA A 192 -0.02 25.47 -3.23
CA ALA A 192 0.32 25.32 -1.82
C ALA A 192 1.77 25.78 -1.55
N PRO A 193 1.99 26.70 -0.60
CA PRO A 193 3.35 27.16 -0.26
C PRO A 193 4.14 26.09 0.50
N ASN A 194 3.46 25.30 1.33
CA ASN A 194 4.02 24.22 2.12
C ASN A 194 3.47 22.89 1.62
N LYS A 195 4.37 22.02 1.19
CA LYS A 195 4.04 20.66 0.73
C LYS A 195 4.49 19.67 1.77
N GLN A 196 3.66 18.68 2.02
CA GLN A 196 4.08 17.55 2.83
C GLN A 196 5.09 16.73 2.00
N GLY A 197 5.90 15.94 2.65
CA GLY A 197 6.84 15.04 1.99
C GLY A 197 6.82 13.68 2.67
N PRO A 198 7.64 12.73 2.18
CA PRO A 198 7.68 11.38 2.71
C PRO A 198 7.90 11.34 4.21
N MET A 199 7.11 10.50 4.91
CA MET A 199 6.92 10.57 6.36
C MET A 199 8.06 9.99 7.18
N ASP A 200 8.56 8.80 6.79
CA ASP A 200 9.65 8.17 7.52
C ASP A 200 11.00 8.78 7.15
N LYS A 201 11.81 9.13 8.15
CA LYS A 201 13.11 9.75 7.99
C LYS A 201 14.14 9.19 8.98
N GLY A 202 15.41 9.21 8.61
CA GLY A 202 16.50 8.74 9.47
C GLY A 202 16.24 7.30 9.94
N GLY A 203 16.41 7.05 11.24
CA GLY A 203 16.22 5.74 11.84
C GLY A 203 14.80 5.18 11.78
N ALA A 204 13.78 6.00 11.51
CA ALA A 204 12.42 5.52 11.25
C ALA A 204 12.32 4.89 9.85
N PHE A 205 13.07 5.39 8.88
CA PHE A 205 13.17 4.79 7.54
C PHE A 205 14.27 3.72 7.52
N LYS A 206 13.90 2.49 7.92
CA LYS A 206 14.85 1.39 8.10
C LYS A 206 15.27 0.81 6.77
N VAL A 207 16.60 0.78 6.53
CA VAL A 207 17.23 0.10 5.40
C VAL A 207 18.12 -1.01 5.96
N SER A 208 18.00 -2.22 5.43
CA SER A 208 18.85 -3.35 5.74
C SER A 208 19.79 -3.63 4.58
N GLY A 209 21.04 -4.00 4.88
CA GLY A 209 22.03 -4.36 3.87
C GLY A 209 22.74 -5.66 4.21
N SER A 210 23.03 -6.47 3.21
CA SER A 210 23.83 -7.68 3.32
C SER A 210 24.67 -7.88 2.07
N SER A 211 25.62 -8.80 2.14
CA SER A 211 26.37 -9.24 0.96
C SER A 211 26.24 -10.75 0.84
N PRO A 212 25.30 -11.24 0.04
CA PRO A 212 25.06 -12.67 -0.13
C PRO A 212 26.18 -13.38 -0.88
N ARG A 213 26.98 -12.65 -1.64
CA ARG A 213 28.11 -13.18 -2.40
C ARG A 213 29.21 -12.13 -2.59
N ALA A 214 30.41 -12.60 -2.92
CA ALA A 214 31.57 -11.76 -3.21
C ALA A 214 31.24 -10.63 -4.22
N GLY A 215 31.46 -9.40 -3.82
CA GLY A 215 31.23 -8.22 -4.63
C GLY A 215 29.75 -7.86 -4.89
N VAL A 216 28.78 -8.51 -4.24
CA VAL A 216 27.35 -8.16 -4.36
C VAL A 216 26.82 -7.63 -3.04
N VAL A 217 26.22 -6.46 -3.07
CA VAL A 217 25.50 -5.87 -1.95
C VAL A 217 24.01 -5.85 -2.29
N SER A 218 23.20 -6.39 -1.38
CA SER A 218 21.75 -6.35 -1.44
C SER A 218 21.20 -5.48 -0.32
N LEU A 219 20.31 -4.56 -0.68
CA LEU A 219 19.59 -3.69 0.24
C LEU A 219 18.11 -4.02 0.20
N SER A 220 17.45 -3.96 1.34
CA SER A 220 16.00 -4.08 1.43
C SER A 220 15.42 -3.06 2.40
N PHE A 221 14.23 -2.56 2.07
CA PHE A 221 13.51 -1.57 2.86
C PHE A 221 12.03 -1.60 2.52
N LYS A 222 11.18 -1.14 3.44
CA LYS A 222 9.77 -0.92 3.11
C LYS A 222 9.59 0.40 2.39
N ALA A 223 8.68 0.44 1.43
CA ALA A 223 8.29 1.69 0.79
C ALA A 223 7.90 2.73 1.86
N ASN A 224 8.32 3.95 1.69
CA ASN A 224 7.86 5.09 2.48
C ASN A 224 6.44 5.44 2.04
N TRP A 225 5.76 6.27 2.79
CA TRP A 225 4.44 6.77 2.47
C TRP A 225 4.39 8.29 2.67
N ASP A 226 3.40 8.91 2.07
CA ASP A 226 3.18 10.34 2.12
C ASP A 226 1.68 10.62 2.37
N ARG A 227 1.36 11.77 2.95
CA ARG A 227 -0.02 12.14 3.28
C ARG A 227 -0.83 12.57 2.08
N ASP A 228 -0.17 13.03 1.03
CA ASP A 228 -0.80 13.61 -0.15
C ASP A 228 -0.21 13.13 -1.49
N ASP A 229 0.80 12.26 -1.45
CA ASP A 229 1.39 11.58 -2.62
C ASP A 229 1.43 10.06 -2.46
N LYS A 230 0.78 9.36 -3.37
CA LYS A 230 0.76 7.89 -3.35
C LYS A 230 2.00 7.27 -3.97
N THR A 231 2.61 7.95 -4.96
CA THR A 231 3.76 7.42 -5.72
C THR A 231 5.01 8.21 -5.39
N LEU A 232 6.03 7.52 -4.89
CA LEU A 232 7.30 8.09 -4.46
C LEU A 232 8.46 7.53 -5.27
N THR A 233 9.51 8.33 -5.46
CA THR A 233 10.77 7.94 -6.12
C THR A 233 11.84 7.64 -5.08
N TYR A 234 12.51 6.50 -5.23
CA TYR A 234 13.55 6.00 -4.34
C TYR A 234 14.89 5.98 -5.05
N ASN A 235 15.85 6.78 -4.58
CA ASN A 235 17.22 6.83 -5.07
C ASN A 235 18.16 6.23 -4.02
N VAL A 236 18.90 5.20 -4.40
CA VAL A 236 19.90 4.58 -3.54
C VAL A 236 21.26 5.16 -3.84
N TYR A 237 21.95 5.67 -2.84
CA TYR A 237 23.29 6.24 -2.95
C TYR A 237 24.31 5.39 -2.20
N ARG A 238 25.53 5.28 -2.78
CA ARG A 238 26.70 4.67 -2.17
C ARG A 238 27.70 5.75 -1.78
N ASP A 239 28.22 5.70 -0.56
CA ASP A 239 29.27 6.52 0.05
C ASP A 239 29.00 8.02 0.13
N ALA A 240 28.35 8.61 -0.87
CA ALA A 240 27.98 10.03 -0.93
C ALA A 240 26.70 10.25 -1.74
N MET A 241 26.04 11.39 -1.53
CA MET A 241 24.78 11.74 -2.22
C MET A 241 24.95 12.78 -3.34
N ASN A 242 26.19 13.16 -3.67
CA ASN A 242 26.48 14.20 -4.66
C ASN A 242 26.71 13.67 -6.08
N GLY A 243 26.48 12.37 -6.29
CA GLY A 243 26.63 11.68 -7.58
C GLY A 243 25.33 11.10 -8.09
N GLN A 244 25.44 10.29 -9.14
CA GLN A 244 24.31 9.50 -9.61
C GLN A 244 23.96 8.40 -8.58
N PRO A 245 22.67 8.12 -8.37
CA PRO A 245 22.28 7.00 -7.54
C PRO A 245 22.73 5.66 -8.17
N VAL A 246 23.02 4.69 -7.33
CA VAL A 246 23.27 3.30 -7.74
C VAL A 246 22.06 2.73 -8.47
N THR A 247 20.87 3.04 -7.96
CA THR A 247 19.59 2.66 -8.58
C THR A 247 18.53 3.70 -8.24
N SER A 248 17.54 3.81 -9.12
CA SER A 248 16.35 4.63 -8.95
C SER A 248 15.13 3.81 -9.32
N GLN A 249 14.09 3.85 -8.48
CA GLN A 249 12.83 3.16 -8.73
C GLN A 249 11.65 3.95 -8.15
N THR A 250 10.46 3.69 -8.64
CA THR A 250 9.22 4.25 -8.09
C THR A 250 8.39 3.18 -7.45
N ALA A 251 7.65 3.52 -6.41
CA ALA A 251 6.67 2.65 -5.81
C ALA A 251 5.47 3.44 -5.32
N THR A 252 4.32 2.77 -5.33
CA THR A 252 3.06 3.27 -4.80
C THR A 252 2.85 2.65 -3.42
N ALA A 253 2.55 3.49 -2.42
CA ALA A 253 2.30 3.04 -1.06
C ALA A 253 1.31 3.95 -0.34
N GLY A 254 0.49 3.37 0.54
CA GLY A 254 -0.25 4.08 1.57
C GLY A 254 0.37 3.83 2.94
N PHE A 255 -0.11 4.51 3.98
CA PHE A 255 0.38 4.26 5.34
C PHE A 255 0.07 2.83 5.83
N TRP A 256 -0.92 2.16 5.24
CA TRP A 256 -1.36 0.79 5.56
C TRP A 256 -0.76 -0.28 4.66
N GLU A 257 -0.43 0.04 3.41
CA GLU A 257 0.11 -0.89 2.43
C GLU A 257 1.44 -0.39 1.91
N ARG A 258 2.51 -0.99 2.42
CA ARG A 258 3.88 -0.58 2.15
C ARG A 258 4.66 -1.76 1.59
N PRO A 259 4.82 -1.86 0.26
CA PRO A 259 5.57 -2.95 -0.36
C PRO A 259 7.02 -2.97 0.10
N ASP A 260 7.60 -4.17 0.12
CA ASP A 260 9.04 -4.34 0.29
C ASP A 260 9.75 -3.99 -1.02
N LEU A 261 10.74 -3.12 -0.91
CA LEU A 261 11.60 -2.69 -2.01
C LEU A 261 13.02 -3.18 -1.79
N SER A 262 13.75 -3.35 -2.89
CA SER A 262 15.14 -3.80 -2.86
C SER A 262 16.00 -3.05 -3.85
N ALA A 263 17.30 -3.08 -3.61
CA ALA A 263 18.31 -2.58 -4.53
C ALA A 263 19.56 -3.47 -4.45
N THR A 264 20.21 -3.64 -5.58
CA THR A 264 21.46 -4.41 -5.67
C THR A 264 22.56 -3.52 -6.21
N ASP A 265 23.74 -3.61 -5.62
CA ASP A 265 24.95 -2.97 -6.10
C ASP A 265 26.08 -4.02 -6.28
N VAL A 266 26.88 -3.83 -7.32
CA VAL A 266 28.06 -4.67 -7.58
C VAL A 266 29.29 -3.84 -7.31
N VAL A 267 30.10 -4.32 -6.38
CA VAL A 267 31.31 -3.63 -5.88
C VAL A 267 32.49 -4.57 -5.87
N GLU A 268 33.68 -4.05 -5.57
CA GLU A 268 34.86 -4.89 -5.41
C GLU A 268 34.69 -5.86 -4.22
N PRO A 269 34.93 -7.16 -4.41
CA PRO A 269 34.90 -8.13 -3.31
C PRO A 269 35.75 -7.70 -2.11
N GLY A 270 35.20 -7.81 -0.90
CA GLY A 270 35.87 -7.42 0.33
C GLY A 270 35.85 -5.92 0.63
N SER A 271 35.40 -5.07 -0.29
CA SER A 271 35.27 -3.63 -0.03
C SER A 271 34.16 -3.31 0.96
N THR A 272 34.24 -2.17 1.61
CA THR A 272 33.22 -1.72 2.57
C THR A 272 32.64 -0.41 2.08
N HIS A 273 31.32 -0.38 1.97
CA HIS A 273 30.57 0.78 1.50
C HIS A 273 29.43 1.12 2.46
N ARG A 274 29.00 2.36 2.46
CA ARG A 274 27.79 2.80 3.15
C ARG A 274 26.74 3.21 2.13
N TYR A 275 25.49 2.88 2.46
CA TYR A 275 24.35 3.11 1.58
C TYR A 275 23.28 3.94 2.29
N ARG A 276 22.57 4.74 1.52
CA ARG A 276 21.45 5.57 1.99
C ARG A 276 20.40 5.62 0.91
N VAL A 277 19.13 5.59 1.31
CA VAL A 277 17.98 5.76 0.41
C VAL A 277 17.42 7.17 0.60
N GLN A 278 17.31 7.90 -0.49
CA GLN A 278 16.52 9.13 -0.57
C GLN A 278 15.17 8.81 -1.17
N VAL A 279 14.12 9.33 -0.58
CA VAL A 279 12.75 9.23 -1.08
C VAL A 279 12.28 10.62 -1.42
N THR A 280 11.68 10.78 -2.59
CA THR A 280 11.23 12.08 -3.09
C THR A 280 9.83 11.94 -3.67
N ASP A 281 8.94 12.89 -3.35
CA ASP A 281 7.64 13.03 -3.98
C ASP A 281 7.76 13.69 -5.37
N GLN A 282 6.66 13.80 -6.08
CA GLN A 282 6.61 14.44 -7.40
C GLN A 282 6.85 15.97 -7.35
N TRP A 283 6.82 16.58 -6.16
CA TRP A 283 6.98 18.03 -5.96
C TRP A 283 8.38 18.42 -5.47
N GLY A 284 9.25 17.41 -5.26
CA GLY A 284 10.63 17.59 -4.85
C GLY A 284 10.84 17.64 -3.34
N ALA A 285 9.80 17.47 -2.51
CA ALA A 285 10.00 17.25 -1.09
C ALA A 285 10.62 15.87 -0.86
N SER A 286 11.64 15.78 -0.01
CA SER A 286 12.39 14.55 0.15
C SER A 286 12.80 14.27 1.59
N THR A 287 13.03 13.01 1.87
CA THR A 287 13.62 12.51 3.11
C THR A 287 14.69 11.48 2.83
N VAL A 288 15.49 11.14 3.83
CA VAL A 288 16.56 10.15 3.71
C VAL A 288 16.54 9.17 4.89
N SER A 289 16.96 7.94 4.62
CA SER A 289 17.28 6.97 5.68
C SER A 289 18.57 7.33 6.41
N ASP A 290 18.87 6.64 7.50
CA ASP A 290 20.23 6.59 8.00
C ASP A 290 21.15 5.84 7.02
N TRP A 291 22.46 6.05 7.18
CA TRP A 291 23.46 5.26 6.45
C TRP A 291 23.55 3.85 7.02
N VAL A 292 23.49 2.83 6.15
CA VAL A 292 23.81 1.45 6.48
C VAL A 292 25.17 1.08 5.88
N THR A 293 26.07 0.52 6.69
CA THR A 293 27.38 0.07 6.24
C THR A 293 27.35 -1.41 5.92
N VAL A 294 27.84 -1.79 4.75
CA VAL A 294 27.93 -3.18 4.30
C VAL A 294 29.35 -3.46 3.84
N LYS A 295 29.95 -4.53 4.38
CA LYS A 295 31.18 -5.11 3.84
C LYS A 295 30.78 -6.15 2.80
N ALA A 296 31.24 -5.98 1.57
CA ALA A 296 31.05 -6.97 0.51
C ALA A 296 31.80 -8.26 0.87
N ALA A 297 31.14 -9.40 0.64
CA ALA A 297 31.75 -10.70 0.86
C ALA A 297 33.02 -10.86 0.00
N GLU A 298 34.00 -11.54 0.53
CA GLU A 298 35.27 -11.86 -0.15
C GLU A 298 35.10 -13.14 -0.99
N GLY A 299 35.99 -13.35 -1.96
CA GLY A 299 36.02 -14.54 -2.77
C GLY A 299 35.70 -14.32 -4.25
N GLN A 300 35.29 -15.39 -4.92
CA GLN A 300 34.95 -15.32 -6.34
C GLN A 300 33.60 -14.60 -6.53
N GLY A 301 33.59 -13.55 -7.32
CA GLY A 301 32.39 -12.76 -7.63
C GLY A 301 31.34 -13.53 -8.43
N LEU A 302 30.29 -12.82 -8.84
CA LEU A 302 29.20 -13.37 -9.63
C LEU A 302 29.70 -14.06 -10.91
N SER A 303 29.07 -15.16 -11.27
CA SER A 303 29.18 -15.73 -12.61
C SER A 303 28.66 -14.74 -13.66
N LYS A 304 29.12 -14.89 -14.93
CA LYS A 304 28.58 -14.09 -16.03
C LYS A 304 27.06 -14.21 -16.17
N TYR A 305 26.51 -15.38 -15.90
CA TYR A 305 25.07 -15.60 -15.89
C TYR A 305 24.39 -14.83 -14.74
N GLY A 306 24.89 -14.97 -13.51
CA GLY A 306 24.34 -14.24 -12.38
C GLY A 306 24.40 -12.73 -12.54
N ALA A 307 25.52 -12.21 -13.08
CA ALA A 307 25.64 -10.80 -13.38
C ALA A 307 24.59 -10.33 -14.43
N ARG A 308 24.31 -11.19 -15.42
CA ARG A 308 23.27 -10.89 -16.42
C ARG A 308 21.86 -10.90 -15.81
N VAL A 309 21.52 -11.87 -14.98
CA VAL A 309 20.23 -11.93 -14.27
C VAL A 309 19.98 -10.68 -13.45
N LEU A 310 21.00 -10.19 -12.73
CA LEU A 310 20.88 -8.94 -11.96
C LEU A 310 20.72 -7.71 -12.88
N ALA A 311 21.46 -7.66 -13.98
CA ALA A 311 21.37 -6.57 -14.95
C ALA A 311 20.02 -6.51 -15.67
N ASP A 312 19.31 -7.65 -15.80
CA ASP A 312 17.96 -7.74 -16.36
C ASP A 312 16.87 -7.32 -15.36
N GLY A 313 17.25 -6.96 -14.13
CA GLY A 313 16.33 -6.41 -13.13
C GLY A 313 15.51 -7.45 -12.39
N ALA A 314 16.04 -8.65 -12.18
CA ALA A 314 15.36 -9.67 -11.38
C ALA A 314 15.00 -9.12 -9.98
N ALA A 315 13.76 -9.32 -9.56
CA ALA A 315 13.29 -8.96 -8.22
C ALA A 315 13.82 -9.92 -7.15
N HIS A 316 14.08 -11.16 -7.53
CA HIS A 316 14.68 -12.21 -6.71
C HIS A 316 15.62 -13.05 -7.55
N TYR A 317 16.74 -13.48 -6.98
CA TYR A 317 17.67 -14.39 -7.64
C TYR A 317 18.31 -15.32 -6.63
N TRP A 318 18.08 -16.62 -6.77
CA TRP A 318 18.69 -17.69 -5.98
C TRP A 318 19.56 -18.55 -6.92
N SER A 319 20.87 -18.50 -6.74
CA SER A 319 21.79 -19.24 -7.61
C SER A 319 21.89 -20.73 -7.27
N PHE A 320 21.51 -21.11 -6.06
CA PHE A 320 21.62 -22.48 -5.51
C PHE A 320 23.03 -23.04 -5.53
N ASP A 321 24.05 -22.19 -5.54
CA ASP A 321 25.45 -22.61 -5.63
C ASP A 321 26.18 -22.62 -4.27
N GLU A 322 25.44 -22.49 -3.17
CA GLU A 322 25.97 -22.73 -1.84
C GLU A 322 26.46 -24.20 -1.72
N THR A 323 27.63 -24.37 -1.15
CA THR A 323 28.28 -25.69 -1.05
C THR A 323 27.79 -26.54 0.13
N SER A 324 27.11 -25.90 1.09
CA SER A 324 26.59 -26.55 2.31
C SER A 324 25.42 -25.80 2.91
N GLY A 325 24.79 -26.40 3.91
CA GLY A 325 23.69 -25.77 4.67
C GLY A 325 22.31 -25.86 3.97
N ASP A 326 21.30 -25.40 4.69
CA ASP A 326 19.88 -25.51 4.34
C ASP A 326 19.30 -24.19 3.78
N LYS A 327 20.15 -23.22 3.43
CA LYS A 327 19.73 -21.93 2.87
C LYS A 327 20.10 -21.84 1.40
N ALA A 328 19.28 -21.13 0.64
CA ALA A 328 19.64 -20.54 -0.63
C ALA A 328 19.43 -19.02 -0.52
N GLU A 329 20.49 -18.26 -0.79
CA GLU A 329 20.48 -16.81 -0.59
C GLU A 329 19.88 -16.08 -1.78
N ASP A 330 19.02 -15.13 -1.47
CA ASP A 330 18.48 -14.19 -2.44
C ASP A 330 19.45 -13.02 -2.63
N PHE A 331 19.95 -12.88 -3.83
CA PHE A 331 20.93 -11.84 -4.19
C PHE A 331 20.34 -10.42 -4.25
N VAL A 332 19.03 -10.29 -4.28
CA VAL A 332 18.36 -9.00 -4.51
C VAL A 332 17.64 -8.53 -3.24
N ALA A 333 16.60 -9.23 -2.83
CA ALA A 333 15.66 -8.73 -1.83
C ALA A 333 15.85 -9.35 -0.43
N GLN A 334 16.91 -10.14 -0.20
CA GLN A 334 17.19 -10.86 1.05
C GLN A 334 16.06 -11.83 1.46
N ARG A 335 15.27 -12.30 0.49
CA ARG A 335 14.23 -13.30 0.67
C ARG A 335 14.82 -14.71 0.55
N ASN A 336 15.70 -15.06 1.49
CA ASN A 336 16.40 -16.33 1.50
C ASN A 336 15.41 -17.48 1.60
N LEU A 337 15.65 -18.54 0.80
CA LEU A 337 14.93 -19.79 0.91
C LEU A 337 15.52 -20.64 2.02
N THR A 338 14.67 -21.38 2.71
CA THR A 338 15.05 -22.48 3.57
C THR A 338 14.74 -23.78 2.85
N ILE A 339 15.75 -24.62 2.69
CA ILE A 339 15.61 -25.96 2.12
C ILE A 339 15.07 -26.87 3.21
N ARG A 340 13.98 -27.55 2.93
CA ARG A 340 13.28 -28.46 3.85
C ARG A 340 13.24 -29.86 3.27
N GLY A 341 13.09 -30.86 4.14
CA GLY A 341 13.13 -32.24 3.79
C GLY A 341 14.51 -32.84 4.03
N LYS A 342 14.60 -34.16 4.07
CA LYS A 342 15.85 -34.89 4.41
C LYS A 342 16.66 -35.31 3.19
N ALA A 343 16.14 -35.13 2.01
CA ALA A 343 16.68 -35.69 0.78
C ALA A 343 17.05 -34.60 -0.24
N TYR A 344 17.87 -33.63 0.18
CA TYR A 344 18.49 -32.70 -0.75
C TYR A 344 20.00 -32.92 -0.82
N LYS A 345 20.61 -32.58 -1.95
CA LYS A 345 22.05 -32.67 -2.15
C LYS A 345 22.56 -31.42 -2.83
N ARG A 346 23.74 -30.97 -2.44
CA ARG A 346 24.49 -30.00 -3.21
C ARG A 346 25.30 -30.71 -4.26
N GLY A 347 25.12 -30.38 -5.51
CA GLY A 347 25.76 -31.03 -6.66
C GLY A 347 26.56 -30.04 -7.51
N ALA A 348 27.24 -30.54 -8.53
CA ALA A 348 27.89 -29.68 -9.51
C ALA A 348 26.86 -28.83 -10.28
N GLY A 349 27.17 -27.57 -10.50
CA GLY A 349 26.35 -26.68 -11.29
C GLY A 349 26.31 -27.10 -12.76
N SER A 350 25.19 -26.87 -13.40
CA SER A 350 24.95 -27.23 -14.79
C SER A 350 24.91 -26.00 -15.74
N VAL A 351 24.83 -24.82 -15.20
CA VAL A 351 24.82 -23.58 -15.98
C VAL A 351 26.24 -23.02 -16.05
N LEU A 352 26.59 -22.45 -17.17
CA LEU A 352 27.91 -21.88 -17.43
C LEU A 352 28.39 -20.96 -16.28
N GLY A 353 29.43 -21.38 -15.57
CA GLY A 353 30.02 -20.63 -14.49
C GLY A 353 29.30 -20.72 -13.14
N SER A 354 28.25 -21.54 -12.97
CA SER A 354 27.70 -21.85 -11.65
C SER A 354 28.54 -22.92 -10.96
N GLY A 355 28.90 -22.64 -9.70
CA GLY A 355 29.76 -23.58 -8.93
C GLY A 355 29.04 -24.82 -8.45
N ALA A 356 27.75 -24.72 -8.15
CA ALA A 356 26.96 -25.80 -7.57
C ALA A 356 25.49 -25.74 -8.02
N SER A 357 24.73 -26.72 -7.62
CA SER A 357 23.27 -26.80 -7.85
C SER A 357 22.59 -27.47 -6.64
N LEU A 358 21.30 -27.20 -6.49
CA LEU A 358 20.44 -27.84 -5.51
C LEU A 358 19.75 -29.06 -6.13
N GLY A 359 20.08 -30.26 -5.69
CA GLY A 359 19.33 -31.47 -6.02
C GLY A 359 18.26 -31.73 -4.97
N LEU A 360 17.00 -31.68 -5.38
CA LEU A 360 15.87 -32.07 -4.54
C LEU A 360 15.42 -33.48 -4.90
N THR A 361 15.32 -34.35 -3.89
CA THR A 361 14.76 -35.68 -4.08
C THR A 361 13.49 -35.83 -3.27
N SER A 362 12.50 -36.51 -3.79
CA SER A 362 11.30 -36.87 -3.05
C SER A 362 11.09 -38.36 -3.08
N ASP A 363 10.88 -38.95 -1.93
CA ASP A 363 10.22 -40.23 -1.78
C ASP A 363 8.85 -40.06 -1.15
N SER A 364 8.06 -41.09 -1.02
CA SER A 364 6.72 -41.05 -0.44
C SER A 364 6.65 -40.48 1.00
N ALA A 365 7.80 -40.48 1.72
CA ALA A 365 7.90 -40.04 3.11
C ALA A 365 8.62 -38.69 3.27
N ASN A 366 9.42 -38.26 2.28
CA ASN A 366 10.28 -37.08 2.41
C ASN A 366 10.24 -36.21 1.14
N LYS A 367 9.35 -35.23 1.12
CA LYS A 367 9.29 -34.24 0.05
C LYS A 367 10.27 -33.11 0.36
N SER A 368 11.30 -32.97 -0.47
CA SER A 368 12.27 -31.88 -0.35
C SER A 368 11.79 -30.66 -1.19
N HIS A 369 11.81 -29.50 -0.60
CA HIS A 369 11.47 -28.26 -1.24
C HIS A 369 12.26 -27.10 -0.63
N ALA A 370 12.27 -25.96 -1.28
CA ALA A 370 12.80 -24.71 -0.75
C ALA A 370 11.68 -23.66 -0.71
N ALA A 371 11.58 -22.92 0.38
CA ALA A 371 10.56 -21.89 0.54
C ALA A 371 11.09 -20.71 1.35
N THR A 372 10.55 -19.51 1.09
CA THR A 372 10.79 -18.34 1.93
C THR A 372 10.19 -18.54 3.33
N ARG A 373 10.78 -17.90 4.34
CA ARG A 373 10.25 -17.94 5.71
C ARG A 373 9.17 -16.92 5.97
N VAL A 374 9.23 -15.82 5.24
CA VAL A 374 8.33 -14.69 5.41
C VAL A 374 7.40 -14.66 4.22
N ALA A 375 6.10 -14.62 4.49
CA ALA A 375 5.10 -14.45 3.46
C ALA A 375 5.25 -13.08 2.79
N SER A 376 4.99 -13.04 1.49
CA SER A 376 4.86 -11.81 0.71
C SER A 376 3.64 -11.94 -0.19
N GLN A 377 3.03 -10.83 -0.50
CA GLN A 377 1.92 -10.83 -1.45
C GLN A 377 2.43 -11.22 -2.84
N ALA A 378 1.74 -12.15 -3.48
CA ALA A 378 2.06 -12.51 -4.86
C ALA A 378 1.71 -11.33 -5.80
N PRO A 379 2.62 -10.94 -6.70
CA PRO A 379 2.30 -9.92 -7.68
C PRO A 379 1.23 -10.42 -8.67
N THR A 380 0.43 -9.51 -9.20
CA THR A 380 -0.64 -9.84 -10.18
C THR A 380 -0.06 -10.23 -11.53
N ALA A 381 1.12 -9.73 -11.88
CA ALA A 381 1.87 -10.07 -13.08
C ALA A 381 3.33 -10.34 -12.72
N PHE A 382 3.86 -11.47 -13.14
CA PHE A 382 5.25 -11.86 -12.89
C PHE A 382 5.76 -12.80 -13.97
N SER A 383 7.09 -12.91 -14.07
CA SER A 383 7.78 -13.93 -14.86
C SER A 383 8.69 -14.73 -13.95
N MET A 384 8.82 -16.03 -14.21
CA MET A 384 9.73 -16.92 -13.50
C MET A 384 10.64 -17.63 -14.48
N GLU A 385 11.92 -17.75 -14.14
CA GLU A 385 12.91 -18.50 -14.91
C GLU A 385 13.63 -19.47 -13.99
N ALA A 386 13.79 -20.71 -14.42
CA ALA A 386 14.55 -21.72 -13.68
C ALA A 386 15.27 -22.68 -14.63
N TRP A 387 16.53 -23.01 -14.29
CA TRP A 387 17.24 -24.09 -14.92
C TRP A 387 16.98 -25.41 -14.15
N VAL A 388 16.36 -26.35 -14.82
CA VAL A 388 15.91 -27.62 -14.22
C VAL A 388 16.44 -28.81 -15.01
N ARG A 389 17.00 -29.80 -14.29
CA ARG A 389 17.32 -31.09 -14.84
C ARG A 389 16.63 -32.17 -14.03
N THR A 390 15.75 -32.94 -14.65
CA THR A 390 14.97 -33.98 -13.98
C THR A 390 14.95 -35.28 -14.79
N THR A 391 14.86 -36.39 -14.10
CA THR A 391 14.53 -37.68 -14.66
C THR A 391 13.11 -38.14 -14.33
N SER A 392 12.38 -37.31 -13.59
CA SER A 392 10.97 -37.59 -13.25
C SER A 392 10.10 -37.58 -14.48
N THR A 393 9.22 -38.54 -14.59
CA THR A 393 8.15 -38.64 -15.59
C THR A 393 6.80 -38.21 -15.04
N SER A 394 6.74 -37.87 -13.76
CA SER A 394 5.56 -37.34 -13.10
C SER A 394 5.57 -35.79 -13.11
N GLY A 395 4.41 -35.19 -13.18
CA GLY A 395 4.27 -33.75 -13.02
C GLY A 395 4.69 -33.29 -11.61
N GLY A 396 4.97 -32.00 -11.48
CA GLY A 396 5.32 -31.34 -10.22
C GLY A 396 5.54 -29.86 -10.40
N GLU A 397 5.43 -29.12 -9.32
CA GLU A 397 5.72 -27.69 -9.30
C GLU A 397 7.24 -27.49 -9.28
N ILE A 398 7.72 -26.60 -10.15
CA ILE A 398 9.13 -26.21 -10.20
C ILE A 398 9.33 -24.97 -9.34
N MET A 399 8.46 -23.97 -9.46
CA MET A 399 8.52 -22.70 -8.77
C MET A 399 7.13 -22.07 -8.77
N GLY A 400 6.74 -21.42 -7.69
CA GLY A 400 5.45 -20.75 -7.60
C GLY A 400 5.28 -19.93 -6.34
N TYR A 401 4.17 -19.20 -6.28
CA TYR A 401 3.66 -18.58 -5.08
C TYR A 401 2.63 -19.52 -4.45
N GLY A 402 2.86 -19.91 -3.22
CA GLY A 402 2.01 -20.84 -2.50
C GLY A 402 1.43 -20.23 -1.22
N SER A 403 0.29 -20.73 -0.81
CA SER A 403 -0.37 -20.34 0.45
C SER A 403 0.33 -20.87 1.70
N SER A 404 1.29 -21.78 1.54
CA SER A 404 2.01 -22.41 2.63
C SER A 404 3.48 -22.65 2.29
N ALA A 405 4.36 -22.40 3.27
CA ALA A 405 5.76 -22.78 3.21
C ALA A 405 6.01 -24.28 3.48
N ALA A 406 4.97 -25.07 3.68
CA ALA A 406 5.04 -26.50 4.00
C ALA A 406 4.27 -27.32 2.96
N ASN A 407 4.96 -28.27 2.36
CA ASN A 407 4.54 -29.50 1.68
C ASN A 407 3.40 -29.50 0.66
N GLN A 408 2.44 -28.63 0.68
CA GLN A 408 1.30 -28.65 -0.25
C GLN A 408 0.86 -27.26 -0.61
N SER A 409 0.92 -26.97 -1.89
CA SER A 409 0.17 -25.90 -2.51
C SER A 409 -1.26 -26.37 -2.78
N TRP A 410 -2.22 -25.56 -2.49
CA TRP A 410 -3.61 -25.83 -2.78
C TRP A 410 -3.96 -25.35 -4.20
N SER A 411 -5.06 -25.81 -4.76
CA SER A 411 -5.50 -25.52 -6.13
C SER A 411 -5.66 -24.02 -6.49
N ARG A 412 -5.44 -23.12 -5.57
CA ARG A 412 -5.47 -21.66 -5.75
C ARG A 412 -4.09 -21.01 -5.74
N ASP A 413 -3.04 -21.78 -5.51
CA ASP A 413 -1.67 -21.30 -5.55
C ASP A 413 -1.25 -20.99 -7.00
N ARG A 414 -0.45 -19.96 -7.21
CA ARG A 414 0.02 -19.46 -8.50
C ARG A 414 1.53 -19.61 -8.62
#